data_ded7079aac49efa35e0e4dacf60605a0
#
_entry.id   ded7079aac49efa35e0e4dacf60605a0
#
_cell.length_a   1.000
_cell.length_b   1.000
_cell.length_c   1.000
_cell.angle_alpha   90.00
_cell.angle_beta   90.00
_cell.angle_gamma   90.00
#
_symmetry.space_group_name_H-M   'P 1'
#
loop_
_entity.id
_entity.type
_entity.pdbx_description
1 polymer ?
#
loop_
_entity_poly.entity_id
_entity_poly.type
_entity_poly.pdbx_seq_one_letter_code
_entity_poly.pdbx_strand_id
1 'polypeptide(L)'
;EVEKRLNAKEFKENRSTVLIATKAFGMGIDKPNIRWTLHMGIPSSIEAFYQEAGRAGRDKNLAICNVIFSEVDAEQTDNALSGDGNLVDLRHAAQKMRSNDDDVSRALFFHLNAFSGTEEECSSASDVLKIIGDLNERKKVKFTFDNNNSKSDLERSLIRLKKCGIIEDLEVNYSSKNIFVRIRPFDFEFSRKTIENYIRESQPARLKNIMSKLDDIKTTDESRQPQHLCNLMIDFTYDVVERSRRRMLYEAILLGRNYSNDNEIRQYLLNYLQEGLGAEKIAQLA
;
A
#
# COMPACT_ATOMS: atom_id res chain seq x y z
N GLU A 1 -14.84 21.73 -2.30
CA GLU A 1 -15.70 20.53 -2.46
C GLU A 1 -16.90 20.81 -3.37
N VAL A 2 -17.53 21.97 -3.28
CA VAL A 2 -18.63 22.38 -4.15
C VAL A 2 -18.18 22.42 -5.62
N GLU A 3 -17.03 23.00 -5.91
CA GLU A 3 -16.46 23.09 -7.26
C GLU A 3 -16.15 21.70 -7.84
N LYS A 4 -15.61 20.78 -7.03
CA LYS A 4 -15.37 19.39 -7.47
C LYS A 4 -16.66 18.67 -7.91
N ARG A 5 -17.75 18.88 -7.16
CA ARG A 5 -19.06 18.32 -7.49
C ARG A 5 -19.65 18.94 -8.77
N LEU A 6 -19.48 20.25 -8.94
CA LEU A 6 -19.92 20.97 -10.13
C LEU A 6 -19.19 20.45 -11.38
N ASN A 7 -17.85 20.39 -11.36
CA ASN A 7 -17.04 19.89 -12.47
C ASN A 7 -17.39 18.43 -12.84
N ALA A 8 -17.64 17.58 -11.84
CA ALA A 8 -18.09 16.20 -12.07
C ALA A 8 -19.46 16.16 -12.75
N LYS A 9 -20.38 17.02 -12.34
CA LYS A 9 -21.72 17.12 -12.93
C LYS A 9 -21.66 17.59 -14.38
N GLU A 10 -20.90 18.65 -14.65
CA GLU A 10 -20.74 19.18 -16.00
C GLU A 10 -20.12 18.17 -16.95
N PHE A 11 -19.13 17.39 -16.48
CA PHE A 11 -18.55 16.31 -17.27
C PHE A 11 -19.57 15.19 -17.53
N LYS A 12 -20.34 14.77 -16.52
CA LYS A 12 -21.40 13.75 -16.70
C LYS A 12 -22.48 14.18 -17.70
N GLU A 13 -22.85 15.44 -17.67
CA GLU A 13 -23.89 16.03 -18.53
C GLU A 13 -23.39 16.46 -19.92
N ASN A 14 -22.13 16.11 -20.28
CA ASN A 14 -21.48 16.48 -21.55
C ASN A 14 -21.33 18.01 -21.76
N ARG A 15 -21.37 18.80 -20.70
CA ARG A 15 -21.07 20.25 -20.75
C ARG A 15 -19.57 20.53 -20.73
N SER A 16 -18.78 19.60 -20.17
CA SER A 16 -17.32 19.58 -20.27
C SER A 16 -16.89 18.34 -21.04
N THR A 17 -15.93 18.48 -21.94
CA THR A 17 -15.38 17.40 -22.76
C THR A 17 -14.22 16.70 -22.09
N VAL A 18 -13.52 17.35 -21.16
CA VAL A 18 -12.34 16.83 -20.46
C VAL A 18 -12.54 17.00 -18.97
N LEU A 19 -12.13 15.97 -18.21
CA LEU A 19 -12.06 16.02 -16.76
C LEU A 19 -10.65 15.61 -16.31
N ILE A 20 -9.98 16.49 -15.58
CA ILE A 20 -8.71 16.21 -14.90
C ILE A 20 -9.05 15.85 -13.46
N ALA A 21 -8.64 14.66 -13.03
CA ALA A 21 -8.99 14.14 -11.73
C ALA A 21 -7.87 13.31 -11.09
N THR A 22 -7.85 13.29 -9.76
CA THR A 22 -7.03 12.32 -9.01
C THR A 22 -7.73 10.96 -8.94
N LYS A 23 -6.98 9.90 -8.61
CA LYS A 23 -7.53 8.54 -8.42
C LYS A 23 -8.75 8.51 -7.50
N ALA A 24 -8.71 9.25 -6.39
CA ALA A 24 -9.80 9.29 -5.42
C ALA A 24 -11.11 9.85 -6.01
N PHE A 25 -11.01 10.77 -6.93
CA PHE A 25 -12.18 11.36 -7.59
C PHE A 25 -12.77 10.44 -8.66
N GLY A 26 -11.92 9.68 -9.33
CA GLY A 26 -12.33 8.74 -10.37
C GLY A 26 -13.27 7.64 -9.86
N MET A 27 -13.15 7.21 -8.60
CA MET A 27 -14.03 6.21 -7.97
C MET A 27 -15.46 6.77 -7.78
N GLY A 28 -16.34 6.56 -8.70
CA GLY A 28 -17.75 7.03 -8.63
C GLY A 28 -18.22 7.81 -9.84
N ILE A 29 -17.35 8.01 -10.85
CA ILE A 29 -17.80 8.52 -12.13
C ILE A 29 -18.33 7.35 -12.95
N ASP A 30 -19.65 7.32 -13.10
CA ASP A 30 -20.33 6.47 -14.07
C ASP A 30 -20.78 7.33 -15.26
N LYS A 31 -20.04 7.22 -16.36
CA LYS A 31 -20.29 7.92 -17.62
C LYS A 31 -19.97 6.95 -18.77
N PRO A 32 -20.98 6.46 -19.48
CA PRO A 32 -20.79 5.39 -20.46
C PRO A 32 -19.97 5.81 -21.68
N ASN A 33 -20.06 7.06 -22.09
CA ASN A 33 -19.47 7.57 -23.32
C ASN A 33 -18.09 8.22 -23.18
N ILE A 34 -17.27 7.79 -22.21
CA ILE A 34 -15.86 8.19 -22.15
C ILE A 34 -15.13 7.51 -23.30
N ARG A 35 -14.49 8.30 -24.17
CA ARG A 35 -13.79 7.79 -25.36
C ARG A 35 -12.29 7.62 -25.16
N TRP A 36 -11.72 8.30 -24.19
CA TRP A 36 -10.30 8.18 -23.89
C TRP A 36 -10.01 8.45 -22.40
N THR A 37 -8.99 7.80 -21.90
CA THR A 37 -8.35 8.10 -20.63
C THR A 37 -6.86 8.30 -20.85
N LEU A 38 -6.29 9.25 -20.11
CA LEU A 38 -4.86 9.52 -20.09
C LEU A 38 -4.37 9.47 -18.65
N HIS A 39 -3.50 8.52 -18.38
CA HIS A 39 -2.86 8.35 -17.07
C HIS A 39 -1.50 9.02 -17.11
N MET A 40 -1.33 10.03 -16.25
CA MET A 40 -0.07 10.76 -16.09
C MET A 40 0.73 10.13 -14.96
N GLY A 41 1.88 9.55 -15.28
CA GLY A 41 2.74 8.80 -14.36
C GLY A 41 2.42 7.31 -14.29
N ILE A 42 3.24 6.57 -13.53
CA ILE A 42 3.17 5.12 -13.43
C ILE A 42 1.98 4.71 -12.57
N PRO A 43 1.10 3.80 -13.03
CA PRO A 43 0.08 3.18 -12.20
C PRO A 43 0.74 2.42 -11.03
N SER A 44 0.08 2.37 -9.88
CA SER A 44 0.60 1.64 -8.72
C SER A 44 0.61 0.12 -8.90
N SER A 45 -0.17 -0.39 -9.83
CA SER A 45 -0.21 -1.78 -10.28
C SER A 45 -0.99 -1.89 -11.60
N ILE A 46 -0.91 -3.06 -12.22
CA ILE A 46 -1.67 -3.38 -13.44
C ILE A 46 -3.18 -3.37 -13.15
N GLU A 47 -3.62 -3.88 -11.99
CA GLU A 47 -5.02 -3.85 -11.58
C GLU A 47 -5.53 -2.41 -11.38
N ALA A 48 -4.71 -1.55 -10.79
CA ALA A 48 -5.06 -0.14 -10.63
C ALA A 48 -5.25 0.53 -11.99
N PHE A 49 -4.35 0.27 -12.95
CA PHE A 49 -4.49 0.75 -14.32
C PHE A 49 -5.78 0.23 -14.96
N TYR A 50 -6.05 -1.07 -14.87
CA TYR A 50 -7.25 -1.68 -15.45
C TYR A 50 -8.54 -1.08 -14.87
N GLN A 51 -8.61 -0.89 -13.56
CA GLN A 51 -9.77 -0.26 -12.90
C GLN A 51 -9.97 1.20 -13.33
N GLU A 52 -8.89 1.93 -13.55
CA GLU A 52 -8.94 3.31 -13.99
C GLU A 52 -9.31 3.41 -15.48
N ALA A 53 -8.67 2.62 -16.33
CA ALA A 53 -8.91 2.52 -17.77
C ALA A 53 -10.32 1.99 -18.08
N GLY A 54 -10.82 1.04 -17.30
CA GLY A 54 -12.15 0.45 -17.44
C GLY A 54 -13.34 1.41 -17.21
N ARG A 55 -13.05 2.69 -16.96
CA ARG A 55 -14.08 3.75 -16.96
C ARG A 55 -14.45 4.19 -18.36
N ALA A 56 -13.59 3.99 -19.35
CA ALA A 56 -13.84 4.29 -20.74
C ALA A 56 -14.59 3.14 -21.43
N GLY A 57 -15.40 3.45 -22.44
CA GLY A 57 -16.07 2.46 -23.27
C GLY A 57 -17.13 1.62 -22.57
N ARG A 58 -17.75 2.07 -21.49
CA ARG A 58 -18.81 1.32 -20.78
C ARG A 58 -20.06 1.08 -21.61
N ASP A 59 -20.28 1.86 -22.66
CA ASP A 59 -21.30 1.68 -23.66
C ASP A 59 -20.92 0.67 -24.76
N LYS A 60 -19.80 -0.06 -24.57
CA LYS A 60 -19.25 -1.06 -25.49
C LYS A 60 -18.71 -0.49 -26.82
N ASN A 61 -18.63 0.83 -26.95
CA ASN A 61 -17.96 1.46 -28.07
C ASN A 61 -16.45 1.56 -27.82
N LEU A 62 -15.67 1.65 -28.91
CA LEU A 62 -14.22 1.78 -28.84
C LEU A 62 -13.82 2.97 -27.98
N ALA A 63 -12.87 2.74 -27.10
CA ALA A 63 -12.22 3.74 -26.26
C ALA A 63 -10.71 3.49 -26.22
N ILE A 64 -9.94 4.55 -26.09
CA ILE A 64 -8.47 4.51 -26.04
C ILE A 64 -8.02 4.83 -24.62
N CYS A 65 -7.12 4.02 -24.08
CA CYS A 65 -6.55 4.20 -22.75
C CYS A 65 -5.04 4.31 -22.86
N ASN A 66 -4.48 5.47 -22.49
CA ASN A 66 -3.06 5.74 -22.60
C ASN A 66 -2.44 5.92 -21.21
N VAL A 67 -1.19 5.47 -21.06
CA VAL A 67 -0.30 5.80 -19.95
C VAL A 67 0.88 6.56 -20.48
N ILE A 68 1.22 7.68 -19.87
CA ILE A 68 2.42 8.45 -20.17
C ILE A 68 3.24 8.55 -18.89
N PHE A 69 4.46 8.05 -18.94
CA PHE A 69 5.42 8.22 -17.85
C PHE A 69 6.83 8.40 -18.41
N SER A 70 7.69 8.98 -17.61
CA SER A 70 9.10 9.19 -17.93
C SER A 70 9.98 8.23 -17.15
N GLU A 71 11.02 7.74 -17.81
CA GLU A 71 12.07 6.92 -17.24
C GLU A 71 13.41 7.33 -17.89
N VAL A 72 14.37 7.77 -17.07
CA VAL A 72 15.66 8.26 -17.58
C VAL A 72 16.64 7.12 -17.79
N ASP A 73 16.65 6.13 -16.91
CA ASP A 73 17.64 5.04 -16.93
C ASP A 73 16.96 3.71 -16.60
N ALA A 74 16.67 2.95 -17.64
CA ALA A 74 16.03 1.64 -17.54
C ALA A 74 16.90 0.59 -16.83
N GLU A 75 18.23 0.66 -17.01
CA GLU A 75 19.16 -0.27 -16.36
C GLU A 75 19.21 -0.04 -14.84
N GLN A 76 19.25 1.20 -14.40
CA GLN A 76 19.15 1.52 -12.98
C GLN A 76 17.80 1.09 -12.38
N THR A 77 16.70 1.26 -13.11
CA THR A 77 15.39 0.79 -12.71
C THR A 77 15.38 -0.72 -12.52
N ASP A 78 15.91 -1.47 -13.49
CA ASP A 78 15.97 -2.93 -13.43
C ASP A 78 16.84 -3.40 -12.27
N ASN A 79 18.01 -2.81 -12.09
CA ASN A 79 18.89 -3.11 -10.95
C ASN A 79 18.23 -2.84 -9.58
N ALA A 80 17.37 -1.81 -9.51
CA ALA A 80 16.66 -1.46 -8.29
C ALA A 80 15.46 -2.38 -8.00
N LEU A 81 14.70 -2.76 -9.02
CA LEU A 81 13.36 -3.36 -8.85
C LEU A 81 13.27 -4.85 -9.24
N SER A 82 14.16 -5.37 -10.12
CA SER A 82 14.05 -6.74 -10.63
C SER A 82 14.42 -7.84 -9.64
N GLY A 83 15.13 -7.50 -8.56
CA GLY A 83 15.64 -8.48 -7.61
C GLY A 83 14.80 -8.63 -6.35
N ASP A 84 15.03 -9.73 -5.62
CA ASP A 84 14.53 -9.94 -4.26
C ASP A 84 15.37 -9.19 -3.20
N GLY A 85 16.10 -8.14 -3.63
CA GLY A 85 16.92 -7.30 -2.77
C GLY A 85 16.14 -6.75 -1.57
N ASN A 86 16.85 -6.52 -0.48
CA ASN A 86 16.24 -5.93 0.71
C ASN A 86 15.94 -4.43 0.50
N LEU A 87 15.21 -3.84 1.42
CA LEU A 87 14.82 -2.43 1.35
C LEU A 87 16.04 -1.48 1.41
N VAL A 88 17.15 -1.90 2.05
CA VAL A 88 18.39 -1.10 2.15
C VAL A 88 19.04 -0.97 0.78
N ASP A 89 19.11 -2.07 0.01
CA ASP A 89 19.64 -2.05 -1.35
C ASP A 89 18.78 -1.18 -2.25
N LEU A 90 17.45 -1.28 -2.12
CA LEU A 90 16.51 -0.42 -2.84
C LEU A 90 16.71 1.07 -2.51
N ARG A 91 16.96 1.41 -1.24
CA ARG A 91 17.24 2.79 -0.82
C ARG A 91 18.54 3.33 -1.45
N HIS A 92 19.60 2.52 -1.47
CA HIS A 92 20.85 2.90 -2.09
C HIS A 92 20.68 3.11 -3.62
N ALA A 93 19.93 2.23 -4.28
CA ALA A 93 19.61 2.39 -5.70
C ALA A 93 18.79 3.67 -5.96
N ALA A 94 17.74 3.90 -5.19
CA ALA A 94 16.89 5.08 -5.30
C ALA A 94 17.65 6.40 -5.03
N GLN A 95 18.64 6.39 -4.13
CA GLN A 95 19.50 7.56 -3.91
C GLN A 95 20.30 7.94 -5.19
N LYS A 96 20.79 6.94 -5.93
CA LYS A 96 21.47 7.18 -7.21
C LYS A 96 20.52 7.72 -8.28
N MET A 97 19.26 7.26 -8.29
CA MET A 97 18.22 7.69 -9.22
C MET A 97 17.60 9.04 -8.87
N ARG A 98 17.86 9.60 -7.69
CA ARG A 98 17.20 10.82 -7.19
C ARG A 98 17.43 12.06 -8.07
N SER A 99 18.51 12.09 -8.87
CA SER A 99 18.79 13.15 -9.81
C SER A 99 18.03 13.06 -11.13
N ASN A 100 17.37 11.94 -11.40
CA ASN A 100 16.73 11.69 -12.68
C ASN A 100 15.46 12.51 -12.90
N ASP A 101 14.80 12.98 -11.83
CA ASP A 101 13.52 13.74 -11.87
C ASP A 101 12.48 13.17 -12.85
N ASP A 102 12.35 11.84 -12.85
CA ASP A 102 11.41 11.09 -13.67
C ASP A 102 10.29 10.44 -12.81
N ASP A 103 9.32 9.82 -13.48
CA ASP A 103 8.18 9.22 -12.80
C ASP A 103 8.57 7.96 -12.01
N VAL A 104 9.59 7.22 -12.46
CA VAL A 104 10.11 6.05 -11.76
C VAL A 104 10.76 6.46 -10.44
N SER A 105 11.64 7.46 -10.48
CA SER A 105 12.29 8.00 -9.28
C SER A 105 11.28 8.54 -8.27
N ARG A 106 10.23 9.22 -8.75
CA ARG A 106 9.12 9.68 -7.89
C ARG A 106 8.31 8.52 -7.29
N ALA A 107 8.00 7.49 -8.08
CA ALA A 107 7.29 6.32 -7.59
C ALA A 107 8.10 5.59 -6.51
N LEU A 108 9.41 5.42 -6.71
CA LEU A 108 10.33 4.87 -5.71
C LEU A 108 10.41 5.73 -4.45
N PHE A 109 10.46 7.04 -4.57
CA PHE A 109 10.43 7.95 -3.43
C PHE A 109 9.17 7.75 -2.58
N PHE A 110 7.99 7.68 -3.21
CA PHE A 110 6.74 7.41 -2.49
C PHE A 110 6.70 6.02 -1.88
N HIS A 111 7.22 5.01 -2.58
CA HIS A 111 7.32 3.66 -2.05
C HIS A 111 8.20 3.61 -0.79
N LEU A 112 9.40 4.19 -0.84
CA LEU A 112 10.32 4.23 0.29
C LEU A 112 9.83 5.06 1.47
N ASN A 113 9.05 6.11 1.23
CA ASN A 113 8.40 6.87 2.30
C ASN A 113 7.26 6.10 2.98
N ALA A 114 6.64 5.15 2.29
CA ALA A 114 5.62 4.30 2.88
C ALA A 114 6.21 3.18 3.77
N PHE A 115 7.50 2.85 3.60
CA PHE A 115 8.20 1.78 4.30
C PHE A 115 9.53 2.31 4.86
N SER A 116 9.54 2.65 6.15
CA SER A 116 10.73 3.24 6.81
C SER A 116 11.86 2.26 7.07
N GLY A 117 11.57 0.97 7.17
CA GLY A 117 12.51 -0.10 7.52
C GLY A 117 12.01 -0.88 8.72
N THR A 118 12.37 -2.17 8.78
CA THR A 118 11.92 -3.05 9.85
C THR A 118 12.43 -2.57 11.21
N GLU A 119 13.70 -2.19 11.29
CA GLU A 119 14.33 -1.75 12.55
C GLU A 119 13.71 -0.44 13.05
N GLU A 120 13.52 0.53 12.17
CA GLU A 120 12.92 1.82 12.51
C GLU A 120 11.46 1.66 12.93
N GLU A 121 10.66 0.82 12.24
CA GLU A 121 9.28 0.58 12.63
C GLU A 121 9.19 -0.19 13.96
N CYS A 122 10.04 -1.16 14.21
CA CYS A 122 10.09 -1.88 15.49
C CYS A 122 10.48 -0.94 16.65
N SER A 123 11.44 -0.05 16.44
CA SER A 123 11.84 0.96 17.43
C SER A 123 10.68 1.92 17.71
N SER A 124 10.08 2.48 16.67
CA SER A 124 8.90 3.36 16.78
C SER A 124 7.74 2.69 17.52
N ALA A 125 7.45 1.43 17.21
CA ALA A 125 6.39 0.67 17.89
C ALA A 125 6.71 0.44 19.37
N SER A 126 7.98 0.19 19.71
CA SER A 126 8.44 0.09 21.09
C SER A 126 8.21 1.39 21.87
N ASP A 127 8.52 2.53 21.27
CA ASP A 127 8.32 3.82 21.92
C ASP A 127 6.83 4.14 22.11
N VAL A 128 5.99 3.79 21.13
CA VAL A 128 4.53 3.90 21.26
C VAL A 128 4.03 3.04 22.42
N LEU A 129 4.48 1.79 22.54
CA LEU A 129 4.11 0.89 23.65
C LEU A 129 4.57 1.44 25.01
N LYS A 130 5.76 2.02 25.10
CA LYS A 130 6.24 2.70 26.33
C LYS A 130 5.32 3.87 26.73
N ILE A 131 4.89 4.69 25.76
CA ILE A 131 3.96 5.80 26.02
C ILE A 131 2.59 5.28 26.46
N ILE A 132 2.10 4.21 25.84
CA ILE A 132 0.86 3.56 26.25
C ILE A 132 0.99 3.04 27.69
N GLY A 133 2.15 2.46 28.06
CA GLY A 133 2.42 1.90 29.38
C GLY A 133 1.60 0.65 29.66
N ASP A 134 1.01 0.55 30.86
CA ASP A 134 0.25 -0.62 31.30
C ASP A 134 -0.90 -0.97 30.32
N LEU A 135 -0.97 -2.24 29.93
CA LEU A 135 -1.97 -2.79 29.02
C LEU A 135 -3.04 -3.63 29.74
N ASN A 136 -3.11 -3.61 31.07
CA ASN A 136 -4.07 -4.42 31.82
C ASN A 136 -5.47 -3.81 31.85
N GLU A 137 -5.61 -2.52 31.54
CA GLU A 137 -6.87 -1.80 31.61
C GLU A 137 -7.26 -1.13 30.29
N ARG A 138 -8.57 -1.01 30.07
CA ARG A 138 -9.09 -0.23 28.96
C ARG A 138 -8.87 1.26 29.22
N LYS A 139 -8.22 1.93 28.29
CA LYS A 139 -7.94 3.37 28.41
C LYS A 139 -7.91 4.10 27.07
N LYS A 140 -7.96 5.43 27.17
CA LYS A 140 -7.73 6.33 26.04
C LYS A 140 -6.36 7.00 26.20
N VAL A 141 -5.58 6.99 25.15
CA VAL A 141 -4.27 7.64 25.09
C VAL A 141 -4.29 8.67 23.98
N LYS A 142 -3.69 9.83 24.24
CA LYS A 142 -3.55 10.92 23.29
C LYS A 142 -2.09 11.01 22.87
N PHE A 143 -1.84 10.95 21.57
CA PHE A 143 -0.55 11.23 20.96
C PHE A 143 -0.60 12.59 20.26
N THR A 144 0.51 13.32 20.28
CA THR A 144 0.67 14.59 19.57
C THR A 144 1.76 14.42 18.53
N PHE A 145 1.60 15.04 17.36
CA PHE A 145 2.61 15.05 16.31
C PHE A 145 2.92 16.49 15.87
N ASP A 146 4.20 16.76 15.59
CA ASP A 146 4.65 18.11 15.24
C ASP A 146 4.58 18.37 13.73
N ASN A 147 4.93 17.38 12.93
CA ASN A 147 5.02 17.47 11.47
C ASN A 147 4.48 16.19 10.79
N ASN A 148 4.44 16.20 9.46
CA ASN A 148 3.90 15.06 8.69
C ASN A 148 4.75 13.79 8.81
N ASN A 149 6.06 13.89 9.00
CA ASN A 149 6.93 12.71 9.12
C ASN A 149 6.70 12.02 10.47
N SER A 150 6.75 12.76 11.57
CA SER A 150 6.45 12.22 12.91
C SER A 150 5.04 11.65 13.01
N LYS A 151 4.06 12.26 12.31
CA LYS A 151 2.72 11.74 12.16
C LYS A 151 2.71 10.38 11.44
N SER A 152 3.40 10.27 10.31
CA SER A 152 3.42 9.04 9.50
C SER A 152 4.04 7.87 10.24
N ASP A 153 5.12 8.10 10.99
CA ASP A 153 5.78 7.07 11.81
C ASP A 153 4.86 6.60 12.95
N LEU A 154 4.23 7.56 13.62
CA LEU A 154 3.27 7.27 14.68
C LEU A 154 2.04 6.51 14.14
N GLU A 155 1.45 6.96 13.05
CA GLU A 155 0.31 6.27 12.42
C GLU A 155 0.67 4.84 12.02
N ARG A 156 1.85 4.60 11.44
CA ARG A 156 2.32 3.25 11.09
C ARG A 156 2.35 2.36 12.32
N SER A 157 3.02 2.79 13.40
CA SER A 157 3.11 2.03 14.65
C SER A 157 1.73 1.72 15.24
N LEU A 158 0.85 2.72 15.29
CA LEU A 158 -0.52 2.54 15.80
C LEU A 158 -1.34 1.56 14.94
N ILE A 159 -1.19 1.60 13.62
CA ILE A 159 -1.85 0.65 12.72
C ILE A 159 -1.32 -0.78 12.91
N ARG A 160 0.00 -0.97 13.14
CA ARG A 160 0.56 -2.29 13.44
C ARG A 160 -0.04 -2.85 14.73
N LEU A 161 -0.07 -2.04 15.80
CA LEU A 161 -0.67 -2.42 17.07
C LEU A 161 -2.18 -2.70 16.95
N LYS A 162 -2.90 -1.97 16.11
CA LYS A 162 -4.31 -2.24 15.82
C LYS A 162 -4.48 -3.59 15.12
N LYS A 163 -3.61 -3.93 14.17
CA LYS A 163 -3.63 -5.24 13.50
C LYS A 163 -3.29 -6.41 14.43
N CYS A 164 -2.56 -6.15 15.51
CA CYS A 164 -2.34 -7.12 16.58
C CYS A 164 -3.51 -7.19 17.58
N GLY A 165 -4.56 -6.38 17.43
CA GLY A 165 -5.67 -6.35 18.37
C GLY A 165 -5.38 -5.65 19.71
N ILE A 166 -4.24 -4.99 19.86
CA ILE A 166 -3.87 -4.23 21.07
C ILE A 166 -4.61 -2.89 21.09
N ILE A 167 -4.72 -2.24 19.95
CA ILE A 167 -5.50 -1.01 19.77
C ILE A 167 -6.87 -1.40 19.22
N GLU A 168 -7.92 -0.92 19.89
CA GLU A 168 -9.31 -1.11 19.48
C GLU A 168 -9.70 -0.15 18.36
N ASP A 169 -9.34 1.14 18.53
CA ASP A 169 -9.67 2.19 17.55
C ASP A 169 -8.71 3.37 17.64
N LEU A 170 -8.62 4.14 16.56
CA LEU A 170 -7.84 5.37 16.51
C LEU A 170 -8.58 6.45 15.70
N GLU A 171 -8.47 7.70 16.15
CA GLU A 171 -9.06 8.87 15.52
C GLU A 171 -8.03 9.97 15.39
N VAL A 172 -7.84 10.49 14.17
CA VAL A 172 -6.88 11.57 13.87
C VAL A 172 -7.60 12.91 13.83
N ASN A 173 -7.17 13.85 14.67
CA ASN A 173 -7.61 15.24 14.61
C ASN A 173 -6.50 16.09 14.00
N TYR A 174 -6.68 16.47 12.75
CA TYR A 174 -5.70 17.25 11.98
C TYR A 174 -5.55 18.68 12.50
N SER A 175 -6.64 19.29 12.96
CA SER A 175 -6.63 20.69 13.43
C SER A 175 -5.83 20.85 14.72
N SER A 176 -5.95 19.91 15.64
CA SER A 176 -5.22 19.90 16.91
C SER A 176 -3.94 19.09 16.89
N LYS A 177 -3.57 18.50 15.74
CA LYS A 177 -2.41 17.63 15.56
C LYS A 177 -2.31 16.51 16.60
N ASN A 178 -3.44 15.84 16.88
CA ASN A 178 -3.53 14.77 17.84
C ASN A 178 -4.08 13.49 17.22
N ILE A 179 -3.65 12.35 17.76
CA ILE A 179 -4.25 11.05 17.52
C ILE A 179 -4.77 10.52 18.84
N PHE A 180 -6.06 10.24 18.90
CA PHE A 180 -6.71 9.62 20.06
C PHE A 180 -6.82 8.13 19.81
N VAL A 181 -6.37 7.35 20.77
CA VAL A 181 -6.28 5.89 20.65
C VAL A 181 -7.03 5.23 21.79
N ARG A 182 -7.88 4.26 21.48
CA ARG A 182 -8.52 3.39 22.48
C ARG A 182 -7.72 2.10 22.58
N ILE A 183 -7.25 1.82 23.79
CA ILE A 183 -6.52 0.61 24.16
C ILE A 183 -7.48 -0.35 24.84
N ARG A 184 -7.41 -1.63 24.48
CA ARG A 184 -8.08 -2.70 25.20
C ARG A 184 -7.11 -3.37 26.18
N PRO A 185 -7.61 -4.03 27.23
CA PRO A 185 -6.78 -4.92 28.00
C PRO A 185 -6.11 -5.95 27.09
N PHE A 186 -4.82 -6.16 27.28
CA PHE A 186 -4.09 -7.12 26.47
C PHE A 186 -4.56 -8.54 26.78
N ASP A 187 -4.85 -9.27 25.72
CA ASP A 187 -5.21 -10.68 25.73
C ASP A 187 -4.50 -11.35 24.56
N PHE A 188 -3.56 -12.22 24.88
CA PHE A 188 -2.76 -12.91 23.86
C PHE A 188 -3.61 -13.73 22.89
N GLU A 189 -4.61 -14.47 23.40
CA GLU A 189 -5.46 -15.33 22.56
C GLU A 189 -6.35 -14.50 21.62
N PHE A 190 -6.84 -13.37 22.10
CA PHE A 190 -7.54 -12.42 21.23
C PHE A 190 -6.62 -11.85 20.14
N SER A 191 -5.41 -11.46 20.49
CA SER A 191 -4.41 -10.95 19.55
C SER A 191 -4.01 -12.02 18.53
N ARG A 192 -3.76 -13.25 18.99
CA ARG A 192 -3.48 -14.41 18.14
C ARG A 192 -4.58 -14.63 17.12
N LYS A 193 -5.83 -14.67 17.54
CA LYS A 193 -6.97 -14.85 16.65
C LYS A 193 -7.15 -13.69 15.66
N THR A 194 -6.87 -12.47 16.09
CA THR A 194 -6.92 -11.27 15.23
C THR A 194 -5.89 -11.37 14.11
N ILE A 195 -4.65 -11.75 14.44
CA ILE A 195 -3.57 -11.95 13.48
C ILE A 195 -3.90 -13.13 12.55
N GLU A 196 -4.36 -14.26 13.10
CA GLU A 196 -4.75 -15.43 12.32
C GLU A 196 -5.79 -15.08 11.25
N ASN A 197 -6.86 -14.37 11.64
CA ASN A 197 -7.90 -13.96 10.71
C ASN A 197 -7.34 -13.03 9.60
N TYR A 198 -6.53 -12.05 9.99
CA TYR A 198 -5.89 -11.15 9.02
C TYR A 198 -5.01 -11.90 8.01
N ILE A 199 -4.19 -12.86 8.48
CA ILE A 199 -3.33 -13.66 7.60
C ILE A 199 -4.16 -14.62 6.74
N ARG A 200 -5.19 -15.24 7.29
CA ARG A 200 -6.09 -16.15 6.57
C ARG A 200 -6.78 -15.45 5.39
N GLU A 201 -7.19 -14.20 5.59
CA GLU A 201 -7.85 -13.40 4.55
C GLU A 201 -6.86 -12.82 3.52
N SER A 202 -5.68 -12.40 3.97
CA SER A 202 -4.72 -11.69 3.10
C SER A 202 -3.69 -12.61 2.44
N GLN A 203 -3.18 -13.61 3.16
CA GLN A 203 -2.08 -14.49 2.74
C GLN A 203 -2.20 -15.91 3.33
N PRO A 204 -3.19 -16.71 2.91
CA PRO A 204 -3.45 -18.04 3.47
C PRO A 204 -2.24 -18.97 3.45
N ALA A 205 -1.39 -18.88 2.42
CA ALA A 205 -0.19 -19.69 2.27
C ALA A 205 0.84 -19.48 3.41
N ARG A 206 0.86 -18.30 4.02
CA ARG A 206 1.76 -17.98 5.13
C ARG A 206 1.21 -18.37 6.50
N LEU A 207 -0.05 -18.79 6.58
CA LEU A 207 -0.74 -19.02 7.85
C LEU A 207 0.02 -19.99 8.76
N LYS A 208 0.44 -21.13 8.23
CA LYS A 208 1.16 -22.16 9.00
C LYS A 208 2.44 -21.61 9.64
N ASN A 209 3.21 -20.85 8.90
CA ASN A 209 4.47 -20.25 9.39
C ASN A 209 4.20 -19.21 10.47
N ILE A 210 3.21 -18.34 10.26
CA ILE A 210 2.84 -17.31 11.25
C ILE A 210 2.30 -17.94 12.52
N MET A 211 1.48 -18.99 12.43
CA MET A 211 0.96 -19.70 13.60
C MET A 211 2.08 -20.32 14.45
N SER A 212 3.09 -20.92 13.82
CA SER A 212 4.28 -21.43 14.55
C SER A 212 5.01 -20.30 15.30
N LYS A 213 5.23 -19.15 14.66
CA LYS A 213 5.86 -17.99 15.33
C LYS A 213 5.01 -17.43 16.49
N LEU A 214 3.68 -17.47 16.36
CA LEU A 214 2.77 -17.10 17.44
C LEU A 214 2.85 -18.05 18.63
N ASP A 215 3.00 -19.36 18.39
CA ASP A 215 3.22 -20.35 19.44
C ASP A 215 4.54 -20.10 20.19
N ASP A 216 5.61 -19.73 19.48
CA ASP A 216 6.88 -19.33 20.08
C ASP A 216 6.73 -18.07 20.96
N ILE A 217 6.02 -17.05 20.46
CA ILE A 217 5.77 -15.80 21.23
C ILE A 217 4.99 -16.10 22.50
N LYS A 218 4.01 -17.02 22.46
CA LYS A 218 3.23 -17.42 23.64
C LYS A 218 4.09 -17.91 24.80
N THR A 219 5.23 -18.51 24.52
CA THR A 219 6.16 -19.03 25.54
C THR A 219 7.07 -17.95 26.13
N THR A 220 7.04 -16.73 25.59
CA THR A 220 7.85 -15.61 26.09
C THR A 220 7.20 -14.93 27.30
N ASP A 221 7.96 -14.06 27.99
CA ASP A 221 7.46 -13.22 29.07
C ASP A 221 6.24 -12.40 28.61
N GLU A 222 5.15 -12.47 29.37
CA GLU A 222 3.89 -11.80 29.05
C GLU A 222 4.06 -10.29 28.82
N SER A 223 4.96 -9.65 29.54
CA SER A 223 5.25 -8.21 29.38
C SER A 223 5.86 -7.86 28.02
N ARG A 224 6.48 -8.82 27.34
CA ARG A 224 7.13 -8.65 26.03
C ARG A 224 6.25 -9.10 24.86
N GLN A 225 5.21 -9.87 25.13
CA GLN A 225 4.35 -10.41 24.06
C GLN A 225 3.76 -9.30 23.15
N PRO A 226 3.27 -8.15 23.66
CA PRO A 226 2.74 -7.08 22.79
C PRO A 226 3.77 -6.58 21.77
N GLN A 227 5.02 -6.39 22.21
CA GLN A 227 6.12 -5.97 21.32
C GLN A 227 6.47 -7.06 20.30
N HIS A 228 6.55 -8.33 20.73
CA HIS A 228 6.87 -9.44 19.83
C HIS A 228 5.77 -9.66 18.77
N LEU A 229 4.50 -9.53 19.13
CA LEU A 229 3.39 -9.58 18.18
C LEU A 229 3.45 -8.44 17.17
N CYS A 230 3.77 -7.23 17.63
CA CYS A 230 3.93 -6.08 16.75
C CYS A 230 5.11 -6.28 15.78
N ASN A 231 6.26 -6.75 16.26
CA ASN A 231 7.43 -7.06 15.44
C ASN A 231 7.10 -8.14 14.39
N LEU A 232 6.40 -9.20 14.76
CA LEU A 232 5.94 -10.24 13.82
C LEU A 232 5.09 -9.63 12.69
N MET A 233 4.20 -8.70 13.01
CA MET A 233 3.36 -8.03 12.00
C MET A 233 4.13 -7.01 11.16
N ILE A 234 5.18 -6.41 11.71
CA ILE A 234 6.11 -5.57 10.94
C ILE A 234 6.88 -6.45 9.97
N ASP A 235 7.52 -7.54 10.42
CA ASP A 235 8.24 -8.48 9.57
C ASP A 235 7.35 -9.00 8.42
N PHE A 236 6.13 -9.45 8.74
CA PHE A 236 5.15 -9.86 7.75
C PHE A 236 4.87 -8.75 6.73
N THR A 237 4.78 -7.50 7.16
CA THR A 237 4.52 -6.38 6.24
C THR A 237 5.67 -6.19 5.26
N TYR A 238 6.92 -6.29 5.71
CA TYR A 238 8.08 -6.14 4.82
C TYR A 238 8.29 -7.36 3.92
N ASP A 239 8.12 -8.56 4.46
CA ASP A 239 8.29 -9.80 3.70
C ASP A 239 7.22 -10.02 2.64
N VAL A 240 6.02 -9.48 2.84
CA VAL A 240 4.88 -9.73 1.96
C VAL A 240 4.39 -8.45 1.28
N VAL A 241 3.96 -7.45 2.06
CA VAL A 241 3.27 -6.28 1.50
C VAL A 241 4.23 -5.36 0.76
N GLU A 242 5.41 -5.06 1.33
CA GLU A 242 6.43 -4.24 0.67
C GLU A 242 6.89 -4.88 -0.62
N ARG A 243 7.32 -6.14 -0.57
CA ARG A 243 7.83 -6.87 -1.74
C ARG A 243 6.77 -7.00 -2.84
N SER A 244 5.52 -7.28 -2.46
CA SER A 244 4.42 -7.35 -3.42
C SER A 244 4.19 -6.01 -4.11
N ARG A 245 4.16 -4.89 -3.36
CA ARG A 245 3.97 -3.55 -3.94
C ARG A 245 5.13 -3.15 -4.85
N ARG A 246 6.35 -3.47 -4.48
CA ARG A 246 7.55 -3.22 -5.30
C ARG A 246 7.47 -3.97 -6.60
N ARG A 247 7.12 -5.26 -6.56
CA ARG A 247 6.92 -6.08 -7.75
C ARG A 247 5.82 -5.52 -8.64
N MET A 248 4.65 -5.18 -8.08
CA MET A 248 3.54 -4.60 -8.84
C MET A 248 3.95 -3.29 -9.54
N LEU A 249 4.74 -2.45 -8.88
CA LEU A 249 5.30 -1.24 -9.49
C LEU A 249 6.21 -1.59 -10.67
N TYR A 250 7.12 -2.54 -10.49
CA TYR A 250 8.02 -2.97 -11.55
C TYR A 250 7.28 -3.58 -12.73
N GLU A 251 6.30 -4.43 -12.50
CA GLU A 251 5.46 -5.00 -13.56
C GLU A 251 4.71 -3.92 -14.35
N ALA A 252 4.22 -2.86 -13.67
CA ALA A 252 3.58 -1.73 -14.35
C ALA A 252 4.56 -0.92 -15.22
N ILE A 253 5.81 -0.78 -14.80
CA ILE A 253 6.88 -0.16 -15.60
C ILE A 253 7.19 -1.02 -16.82
N LEU A 254 7.40 -2.33 -16.63
CA LEU A 254 7.68 -3.27 -17.71
C LEU A 254 6.54 -3.34 -18.73
N LEU A 255 5.29 -3.26 -18.31
CA LEU A 255 4.14 -3.21 -19.21
C LEU A 255 4.25 -2.02 -20.17
N GLY A 256 4.58 -0.84 -19.67
CA GLY A 256 4.76 0.35 -20.50
C GLY A 256 6.00 0.33 -21.38
N ARG A 257 7.05 -0.41 -20.97
CA ARG A 257 8.34 -0.47 -21.65
C ARG A 257 8.38 -1.52 -22.77
N ASN A 258 7.81 -2.71 -22.52
CA ASN A 258 8.01 -3.89 -23.35
C ASN A 258 6.97 -4.09 -24.46
N TYR A 259 5.85 -3.39 -24.42
CA TYR A 259 4.78 -3.58 -25.37
C TYR A 259 4.58 -2.34 -26.24
N SER A 260 4.75 -2.51 -27.55
CA SER A 260 4.68 -1.43 -28.52
C SER A 260 3.35 -1.37 -29.29
N ASN A 261 2.47 -2.36 -29.13
CA ASN A 261 1.18 -2.39 -29.82
C ASN A 261 0.03 -2.78 -28.92
N ASP A 262 -1.16 -2.25 -29.24
CA ASP A 262 -2.37 -2.39 -28.44
C ASP A 262 -2.84 -3.84 -28.27
N ASN A 263 -2.62 -4.71 -29.25
CA ASN A 263 -3.06 -6.10 -29.18
C ASN A 263 -2.23 -6.90 -28.18
N GLU A 264 -0.92 -6.68 -28.12
CA GLU A 264 -0.04 -7.33 -27.14
C GLU A 264 -0.38 -6.89 -25.72
N ILE A 265 -0.52 -5.59 -25.49
CA ILE A 265 -0.95 -5.05 -24.17
C ILE A 265 -2.29 -5.64 -23.74
N ARG A 266 -3.25 -5.66 -24.67
CA ARG A 266 -4.59 -6.20 -24.39
C ARG A 266 -4.51 -7.69 -24.04
N GLN A 267 -3.76 -8.47 -24.80
CA GLN A 267 -3.62 -9.91 -24.54
C GLN A 267 -2.93 -10.16 -23.21
N TYR A 268 -1.88 -9.41 -22.91
CA TYR A 268 -1.19 -9.50 -21.63
C TYR A 268 -2.13 -9.18 -20.45
N LEU A 269 -2.89 -8.08 -20.53
CA LEU A 269 -3.85 -7.70 -19.48
C LEU A 269 -4.96 -8.75 -19.30
N LEU A 270 -5.48 -9.33 -20.39
CA LEU A 270 -6.48 -10.39 -20.32
C LEU A 270 -5.92 -11.64 -19.65
N ASN A 271 -4.73 -12.08 -20.02
CA ASN A 271 -4.07 -13.24 -19.41
C ASN A 271 -3.77 -12.96 -17.93
N TYR A 272 -3.25 -11.80 -17.60
CA TYR A 272 -2.98 -11.40 -16.23
C TYR A 272 -4.22 -11.45 -15.33
N LEU A 273 -5.36 -10.98 -15.83
CA LEU A 273 -6.62 -10.96 -15.07
C LEU A 273 -7.32 -12.33 -15.02
N GLN A 274 -7.21 -13.14 -16.08
CA GLN A 274 -7.84 -14.47 -16.14
C GLN A 274 -7.08 -15.53 -15.33
N GLU A 275 -5.77 -15.46 -15.34
CA GLU A 275 -4.91 -16.45 -14.66
C GLU A 275 -4.78 -16.19 -13.15
N GLY A 276 -5.36 -15.09 -12.64
CA GLY A 276 -5.27 -14.76 -11.21
C GLY A 276 -3.83 -14.52 -10.74
N LEU A 277 -2.95 -14.12 -11.66
CA LEU A 277 -1.50 -14.04 -11.46
C LEU A 277 -1.06 -13.20 -10.25
N GLY A 278 -1.94 -12.32 -9.75
CA GLY A 278 -1.69 -11.60 -8.50
C GLY A 278 -1.72 -12.50 -7.27
N ALA A 279 -2.61 -13.48 -7.19
CA ALA A 279 -2.77 -14.35 -6.02
C ALA A 279 -1.92 -15.63 -6.10
N GLU A 280 -1.83 -16.29 -7.27
CA GLU A 280 -1.11 -17.57 -7.41
C GLU A 280 0.40 -17.40 -7.52
N LYS A 281 0.92 -16.38 -8.20
CA LYS A 281 2.37 -16.10 -8.19
C LYS A 281 2.88 -15.69 -6.81
N ILE A 282 2.09 -15.00 -6.03
CA ILE A 282 2.42 -14.71 -4.62
C ILE A 282 2.45 -16.01 -3.81
N ALA A 283 1.59 -16.98 -4.10
CA ALA A 283 1.57 -18.27 -3.44
C ALA A 283 2.74 -19.21 -3.84
N GLN A 284 3.24 -19.11 -5.08
CA GLN A 284 4.37 -19.93 -5.56
C GLN A 284 5.74 -19.42 -5.10
N LEU A 285 5.81 -18.16 -4.64
CA LEU A 285 7.03 -17.53 -4.13
C LEU A 285 7.06 -17.48 -2.59
N ALA A 286 6.10 -18.12 -1.96
CA ALA A 286 6.00 -18.39 -0.53
C ALA A 286 6.57 -19.76 -0.18
#